data_5af1b9709b734b00236e2d97405d2e2a
#
_entry.id   5af1b9709b734b00236e2d97405d2e2a
#
_cell.length_a   1.000
_cell.length_b   1.000
_cell.length_c   1.000
_cell.angle_alpha   90.00
_cell.angle_beta   90.00
_cell.angle_gamma   90.00
#
_symmetry.space_group_name_H-M   'P 1'
#
loop_
_entity.id
_entity.type
_entity.pdbx_description
1 polymer ?
#
loop_
_entity_poly.entity_id
_entity_poly.type
_entity_poly.pdbx_seq_one_letter_code
_entity_poly.pdbx_strand_id
1 'polypeptide(L)'
;MIRILTDSASDILPTEAAQLGVDVIPLNVTLEDGTVIRDGVDLTPSEYYEHMAGCKKLPTTSQPSPELFEKFYAEAAAAGDEVVGIFLSHELSGTYQCAKLAADLANVDNVLFVDSTNVCLGEGLLVRLAAHLRDEGKSSVQIAATLEHAKEHLHLVAAIDDLKYLRKGGRLPAAVAVAGGMLGIKPLITIKEGKVAMAGKARGLPGAYVALFKKIEELGGVNPRFPSLAGYTISPREVNPIQTYLVDNLGLPEPLVRQIGCVIGTHAGPGAFGLAFFDNGLVID
;
A
#
# COMPACT_ATOMS: atom_id res chain seq x y z
N MET A 1 17.00 19.25 6.84
CA MET A 1 15.75 18.64 7.44
C MET A 1 15.69 17.18 7.06
N ILE A 2 14.74 16.37 7.65
CA ILE A 2 14.48 15.00 7.18
C ILE A 2 13.26 15.03 6.28
N ARG A 3 13.42 14.61 5.03
CA ARG A 3 12.32 14.44 4.05
C ARG A 3 11.90 12.98 4.02
N ILE A 4 10.62 12.73 4.12
CA ILE A 4 10.04 11.40 3.95
C ILE A 4 9.56 11.28 2.50
N LEU A 5 10.10 10.30 1.79
CA LEU A 5 9.77 10.02 0.40
C LEU A 5 9.06 8.67 0.28
N THR A 6 8.01 8.61 -0.52
CA THR A 6 7.34 7.36 -0.86
C THR A 6 6.90 7.35 -2.32
N ASP A 7 6.30 6.27 -2.75
CA ASP A 7 5.66 6.17 -4.06
C ASP A 7 4.12 6.14 -3.94
N SER A 8 3.43 6.29 -5.06
CA SER A 8 1.96 6.40 -5.06
C SER A 8 1.23 5.12 -4.67
N ALA A 9 1.92 3.97 -4.68
CA ALA A 9 1.31 2.72 -4.21
C ALA A 9 1.04 2.71 -2.69
N SER A 10 1.55 3.69 -1.94
CA SER A 10 1.22 3.91 -0.53
C SER A 10 -0.20 4.44 -0.28
N ASP A 11 -0.93 4.81 -1.33
CA ASP A 11 -2.29 5.40 -1.27
C ASP A 11 -2.39 6.63 -0.33
N ILE A 12 -1.29 7.37 -0.18
CA ILE A 12 -1.30 8.67 0.49
C ILE A 12 -1.84 9.72 -0.46
N LEU A 13 -2.97 10.33 -0.10
CA LEU A 13 -3.61 11.35 -0.92
C LEU A 13 -2.76 12.63 -0.97
N PRO A 14 -2.79 13.41 -2.06
CA PRO A 14 -2.02 14.66 -2.18
C PRO A 14 -2.25 15.65 -1.03
N THR A 15 -3.49 15.79 -0.57
CA THR A 15 -3.84 16.64 0.57
C THR A 15 -3.23 16.15 1.88
N GLU A 16 -3.17 14.84 2.06
CA GLU A 16 -2.56 14.22 3.23
C GLU A 16 -1.04 14.27 3.16
N ALA A 17 -0.44 14.04 1.98
CA ALA A 17 0.99 14.20 1.75
C ALA A 17 1.47 15.59 2.17
N ALA A 18 0.70 16.64 1.78
CA ALA A 18 0.99 18.01 2.18
C ALA A 18 0.88 18.24 3.71
N GLN A 19 -0.11 17.62 4.37
CA GLN A 19 -0.30 17.72 5.83
C GLN A 19 0.80 16.99 6.59
N LEU A 20 1.21 15.83 6.11
CA LEU A 20 2.27 15.01 6.70
C LEU A 20 3.68 15.51 6.33
N GLY A 21 3.82 16.46 5.39
CA GLY A 21 5.12 16.87 4.87
C GLY A 21 5.89 15.69 4.24
N VAL A 22 5.21 14.90 3.42
CA VAL A 22 5.73 13.71 2.73
C VAL A 22 5.74 13.96 1.23
N ASP A 23 6.79 13.56 0.57
CA ASP A 23 6.92 13.61 -0.89
C ASP A 23 6.47 12.27 -1.51
N VAL A 24 5.68 12.32 -2.57
CA VAL A 24 5.15 11.13 -3.26
C VAL A 24 5.58 11.12 -4.72
N ILE A 25 6.28 10.09 -5.17
CA ILE A 25 6.62 9.89 -6.58
C ILE A 25 5.58 8.98 -7.23
N PRO A 26 4.91 9.45 -8.31
CA PRO A 26 3.85 8.68 -8.94
C PRO A 26 4.40 7.52 -9.77
N LEU A 27 3.80 6.33 -9.61
CA LEU A 27 3.91 5.24 -10.56
C LEU A 27 3.05 5.53 -11.79
N ASN A 28 3.22 4.71 -12.84
CA ASN A 28 2.47 4.87 -14.08
C ASN A 28 1.49 3.73 -14.28
N VAL A 29 0.35 4.05 -14.91
CA VAL A 29 -0.59 3.10 -15.45
C VAL A 29 -0.73 3.33 -16.96
N THR A 30 -0.54 2.29 -17.75
CA THR A 30 -0.78 2.31 -19.19
C THR A 30 -2.17 1.78 -19.45
N LEU A 31 -3.05 2.62 -20.00
CA LEU A 31 -4.43 2.31 -20.35
C LEU A 31 -4.51 1.41 -21.61
N GLU A 32 -5.72 0.92 -21.93
CA GLU A 32 -5.93 0.02 -23.07
C GLU A 32 -5.51 0.63 -24.43
N ASP A 33 -5.69 1.93 -24.59
CA ASP A 33 -5.34 2.69 -25.79
C ASP A 33 -3.85 3.06 -25.90
N GLY A 34 -3.05 2.70 -24.90
CA GLY A 34 -1.64 3.04 -24.80
C GLY A 34 -1.33 4.36 -24.08
N THR A 35 -2.35 5.11 -23.67
CA THR A 35 -2.16 6.32 -22.86
C THR A 35 -1.51 5.97 -21.53
N VAL A 36 -0.46 6.71 -21.13
CA VAL A 36 0.19 6.55 -19.84
C VAL A 36 -0.29 7.65 -18.91
N ILE A 37 -0.83 7.26 -17.78
CA ILE A 37 -1.26 8.15 -16.70
C ILE A 37 -0.40 7.96 -15.46
N ARG A 38 -0.21 9.05 -14.70
CA ARG A 38 0.48 9.05 -13.40
C ARG A 38 -0.56 8.82 -12.30
N ASP A 39 -0.30 7.81 -11.48
CA ASP A 39 -1.18 7.42 -10.37
C ASP A 39 -1.30 8.55 -9.32
N GLY A 40 -2.53 8.86 -8.94
CA GLY A 40 -2.85 9.94 -7.99
C GLY A 40 -2.67 11.36 -8.53
N VAL A 41 -2.33 11.54 -9.82
CA VAL A 41 -2.09 12.83 -10.46
C VAL A 41 -3.04 13.10 -11.61
N ASP A 42 -3.14 12.19 -12.58
CA ASP A 42 -3.84 12.45 -13.83
C ASP A 42 -5.31 11.99 -13.80
N LEU A 43 -5.63 10.99 -13.00
CA LEU A 43 -7.01 10.52 -12.76
C LEU A 43 -7.23 10.28 -11.26
N THR A 44 -8.44 10.52 -10.81
CA THR A 44 -8.90 10.02 -9.51
C THR A 44 -9.11 8.51 -9.55
N PRO A 45 -9.03 7.80 -8.42
CA PRO A 45 -9.36 6.37 -8.39
C PRO A 45 -10.75 6.06 -8.95
N SER A 46 -11.77 6.87 -8.65
CA SER A 46 -13.14 6.68 -9.17
C SER A 46 -13.20 6.74 -10.69
N GLU A 47 -12.62 7.77 -11.32
CA GLU A 47 -12.54 7.88 -12.78
C GLU A 47 -11.79 6.71 -13.40
N TYR A 48 -10.72 6.26 -12.74
CA TYR A 48 -9.96 5.11 -13.20
C TYR A 48 -10.77 3.81 -13.18
N TYR A 49 -11.53 3.54 -12.10
CA TYR A 49 -12.37 2.34 -12.03
C TYR A 49 -13.51 2.35 -13.04
N GLU A 50 -14.10 3.51 -13.32
CA GLU A 50 -15.08 3.67 -14.40
C GLU A 50 -14.46 3.32 -15.75
N HIS A 51 -13.27 3.83 -16.03
CA HIS A 51 -12.51 3.51 -17.23
C HIS A 51 -12.21 2.00 -17.33
N MET A 52 -11.69 1.41 -16.24
CA MET A 52 -11.31 0.00 -16.17
C MET A 52 -12.50 -0.95 -16.40
N ALA A 53 -13.71 -0.56 -15.95
CA ALA A 53 -14.92 -1.36 -16.16
C ALA A 53 -15.29 -1.54 -17.64
N GLY A 54 -14.92 -0.58 -18.51
CA GLY A 54 -15.14 -0.63 -19.97
C GLY A 54 -14.05 -1.34 -20.77
N CYS A 55 -12.91 -1.65 -20.16
CA CYS A 55 -11.74 -2.17 -20.88
C CYS A 55 -11.90 -3.63 -21.31
N LYS A 56 -11.55 -3.94 -22.57
CA LYS A 56 -11.41 -5.31 -23.08
C LYS A 56 -10.06 -5.92 -22.69
N LYS A 57 -9.02 -5.08 -22.69
CA LYS A 57 -7.67 -5.42 -22.24
C LYS A 57 -7.38 -4.65 -20.94
N LEU A 58 -6.97 -5.38 -19.89
CA LEU A 58 -6.65 -4.73 -18.62
C LEU A 58 -5.47 -3.77 -18.78
N PRO A 59 -5.51 -2.62 -18.10
CA PRO A 59 -4.36 -1.73 -17.97
C PRO A 59 -3.14 -2.46 -17.39
N THR A 60 -1.96 -1.88 -17.55
CA THR A 60 -0.71 -2.38 -16.97
C THR A 60 -0.03 -1.28 -16.18
N THR A 61 0.83 -1.65 -15.24
CA THR A 61 1.54 -0.69 -14.38
C THR A 61 3.04 -0.75 -14.63
N SER A 62 3.72 0.35 -14.39
CA SER A 62 5.17 0.43 -14.40
C SER A 62 5.67 1.31 -13.25
N GLN A 63 6.90 1.03 -12.82
CA GLN A 63 7.64 1.86 -11.87
C GLN A 63 7.82 3.29 -12.39
N PRO A 64 8.11 4.27 -11.53
CA PRO A 64 8.50 5.62 -11.93
C PRO A 64 9.79 5.60 -12.79
N SER A 65 10.03 6.65 -13.55
CA SER A 65 11.31 6.80 -14.23
C SER A 65 12.40 7.18 -13.24
N PRO A 66 13.66 6.72 -13.43
CA PRO A 66 14.79 7.08 -12.56
C PRO A 66 14.99 8.59 -12.43
N GLU A 67 14.74 9.34 -13.49
CA GLU A 67 14.95 10.80 -13.53
C GLU A 67 14.09 11.56 -12.50
N LEU A 68 12.91 11.02 -12.14
CA LEU A 68 12.07 11.63 -11.11
C LEU A 68 12.73 11.51 -9.73
N PHE A 69 13.35 10.37 -9.44
CA PHE A 69 14.10 10.17 -8.21
C PHE A 69 15.39 10.98 -8.20
N GLU A 70 16.18 10.97 -9.31
CA GLU A 70 17.41 11.73 -9.44
C GLU A 70 17.18 13.22 -9.18
N LYS A 71 16.15 13.80 -9.80
CA LYS A 71 15.76 15.19 -9.57
C LYS A 71 15.46 15.47 -8.10
N PHE A 72 14.66 14.61 -7.47
CA PHE A 72 14.29 14.75 -6.06
C PHE A 72 15.52 14.68 -5.14
N TYR A 73 16.41 13.72 -5.37
CA TYR A 73 17.61 13.54 -4.56
C TYR A 73 18.61 14.70 -4.73
N ALA A 74 18.76 15.20 -5.95
CA ALA A 74 19.60 16.37 -6.22
C ALA A 74 19.08 17.62 -5.49
N GLU A 75 17.75 17.83 -5.48
CA GLU A 75 17.11 18.93 -4.74
C GLU A 75 17.30 18.79 -3.23
N ALA A 76 17.14 17.59 -2.68
CA ALA A 76 17.33 17.32 -1.25
C ALA A 76 18.80 17.52 -0.85
N ALA A 77 19.74 16.99 -1.63
CA ALA A 77 21.18 17.16 -1.38
C ALA A 77 21.60 18.63 -1.43
N ALA A 78 21.12 19.40 -2.42
CA ALA A 78 21.40 20.83 -2.52
C ALA A 78 20.87 21.63 -1.32
N ALA A 79 19.76 21.18 -0.70
CA ALA A 79 19.19 21.77 0.50
C ALA A 79 19.90 21.31 1.80
N GLY A 80 20.79 20.32 1.74
CA GLY A 80 21.40 19.68 2.91
C GLY A 80 20.40 18.84 3.72
N ASP A 81 19.37 18.31 3.05
CA ASP A 81 18.35 17.47 3.66
C ASP A 81 18.80 16.00 3.65
N GLU A 82 18.39 15.24 4.69
CA GLU A 82 18.43 13.77 4.70
C GLU A 82 17.11 13.24 4.16
N VAL A 83 17.13 12.08 3.49
CA VAL A 83 15.93 11.45 2.95
C VAL A 83 15.72 10.07 3.59
N VAL A 84 14.49 9.78 4.02
CA VAL A 84 14.05 8.41 4.33
C VAL A 84 13.03 8.02 3.26
N GLY A 85 13.47 7.17 2.32
CA GLY A 85 12.65 6.66 1.23
C GLY A 85 12.00 5.33 1.58
N ILE A 86 10.66 5.29 1.59
CA ILE A 86 9.84 4.12 1.92
C ILE A 86 9.05 3.77 0.67
N PHE A 87 9.27 2.57 0.15
CA PHE A 87 8.68 2.16 -1.14
C PHE A 87 7.96 0.82 -1.01
N LEU A 88 7.03 0.58 -1.96
CA LEU A 88 6.35 -0.71 -2.02
C LEU A 88 7.35 -1.85 -2.17
N SER A 89 6.94 -3.06 -1.74
CA SER A 89 7.79 -4.24 -1.73
C SER A 89 8.53 -4.48 -3.06
N HIS A 90 9.83 -4.70 -2.98
CA HIS A 90 10.70 -5.05 -4.12
C HIS A 90 10.27 -6.35 -4.81
N GLU A 91 9.54 -7.23 -4.11
CA GLU A 91 8.97 -8.46 -4.66
C GLU A 91 7.74 -8.21 -5.56
N LEU A 92 7.12 -7.04 -5.44
CA LEU A 92 5.93 -6.65 -6.21
C LEU A 92 6.24 -5.66 -7.33
N SER A 93 7.31 -4.86 -7.18
CA SER A 93 7.67 -3.83 -8.15
C SER A 93 9.17 -3.54 -8.15
N GLY A 94 9.68 -3.10 -9.28
CA GLY A 94 11.05 -2.59 -9.40
C GLY A 94 11.27 -1.19 -8.82
N THR A 95 10.25 -0.55 -8.23
CA THR A 95 10.31 0.84 -7.73
C THR A 95 11.42 1.04 -6.69
N TYR A 96 11.51 0.15 -5.70
CA TYR A 96 12.56 0.20 -4.68
C TYR A 96 13.98 0.16 -5.28
N GLN A 97 14.20 -0.74 -6.24
CA GLN A 97 15.51 -0.85 -6.92
C GLN A 97 15.78 0.36 -7.83
N CYS A 98 14.74 0.88 -8.48
CA CYS A 98 14.83 2.09 -9.30
C CYS A 98 15.25 3.30 -8.44
N ALA A 99 14.63 3.47 -7.27
CA ALA A 99 14.94 4.53 -6.33
C ALA A 99 16.42 4.47 -5.85
N LYS A 100 16.92 3.26 -5.54
CA LYS A 100 18.32 3.06 -5.15
C LYS A 100 19.29 3.36 -6.29
N LEU A 101 19.00 2.83 -7.48
CA LEU A 101 19.83 3.10 -8.66
C LEU A 101 19.90 4.60 -8.97
N ALA A 102 18.80 5.32 -8.84
CA ALA A 102 18.76 6.76 -9.06
C ALA A 102 19.61 7.54 -8.05
N ALA A 103 19.69 7.10 -6.78
CA ALA A 103 20.58 7.71 -5.79
C ALA A 103 22.06 7.46 -6.14
N ASP A 104 22.40 6.26 -6.58
CA ASP A 104 23.75 5.93 -7.04
C ASP A 104 24.14 6.79 -8.25
N LEU A 105 23.24 6.96 -9.23
CA LEU A 105 23.46 7.79 -10.41
C LEU A 105 23.60 9.28 -10.07
N ALA A 106 22.79 9.76 -9.11
CA ALA A 106 22.89 11.13 -8.60
C ALA A 106 24.11 11.36 -7.69
N ASN A 107 24.84 10.30 -7.35
CA ASN A 107 25.98 10.30 -6.45
C ASN A 107 25.67 10.99 -5.10
N VAL A 108 24.53 10.62 -4.51
CA VAL A 108 24.10 11.11 -3.19
C VAL A 108 24.18 9.99 -2.15
N ASP A 109 24.54 10.35 -0.91
CA ASP A 109 24.73 9.44 0.23
C ASP A 109 23.79 9.76 1.42
N ASN A 110 22.94 10.77 1.25
CA ASN A 110 22.04 11.28 2.27
C ASN A 110 20.65 10.59 2.25
N VAL A 111 20.54 9.41 1.66
CA VAL A 111 19.26 8.67 1.52
C VAL A 111 19.31 7.33 2.25
N LEU A 112 18.38 7.12 3.16
CA LEU A 112 18.11 5.82 3.77
C LEU A 112 16.90 5.17 3.10
N PHE A 113 17.05 3.91 2.69
CA PHE A 113 16.02 3.18 1.98
C PHE A 113 15.36 2.15 2.87
N VAL A 114 14.03 2.16 2.93
CA VAL A 114 13.20 1.18 3.60
C VAL A 114 12.34 0.48 2.55
N ASP A 115 12.57 -0.81 2.36
CA ASP A 115 11.63 -1.66 1.66
C ASP A 115 10.47 -1.95 2.60
N SER A 116 9.27 -1.48 2.28
CA SER A 116 8.11 -1.69 3.14
C SER A 116 7.77 -3.17 3.33
N THR A 117 8.26 -4.06 2.45
CA THR A 117 7.82 -5.45 2.33
C THR A 117 6.30 -5.58 2.31
N ASN A 118 5.65 -4.53 1.95
CA ASN A 118 4.20 -4.35 1.93
C ASN A 118 3.80 -3.51 0.72
N VAL A 119 2.54 -3.10 0.65
CA VAL A 119 1.98 -2.33 -0.44
C VAL A 119 0.70 -1.63 0.03
N CYS A 120 0.24 -0.60 -0.67
CA CYS A 120 -1.05 0.00 -0.43
C CYS A 120 -1.17 0.56 1.00
N LEU A 121 -2.25 0.23 1.68
CA LEU A 121 -2.51 0.66 3.05
C LEU A 121 -1.38 0.31 4.03
N GLY A 122 -0.72 -0.85 3.85
CA GLY A 122 0.39 -1.26 4.70
C GLY A 122 1.61 -0.38 4.54
N GLU A 123 2.01 -0.11 3.32
CA GLU A 123 3.07 0.87 3.02
C GLU A 123 2.71 2.25 3.56
N GLY A 124 1.46 2.69 3.33
CA GLY A 124 0.94 3.96 3.83
C GLY A 124 0.98 4.10 5.36
N LEU A 125 0.84 3.00 6.12
CA LEU A 125 1.01 3.01 7.58
C LEU A 125 2.47 3.28 7.98
N LEU A 126 3.44 2.67 7.30
CA LEU A 126 4.86 2.92 7.56
C LEU A 126 5.26 4.36 7.25
N VAL A 127 4.72 4.92 6.16
CA VAL A 127 4.97 6.32 5.80
C VAL A 127 4.44 7.28 6.87
N ARG A 128 3.23 7.03 7.40
CA ARG A 128 2.66 7.82 8.50
C ARG A 128 3.47 7.70 9.78
N LEU A 129 3.92 6.50 10.09
CA LEU A 129 4.80 6.26 11.24
C LEU A 129 6.11 7.02 11.08
N ALA A 130 6.72 7.01 9.89
CA ALA A 130 7.94 7.77 9.62
C ALA A 130 7.75 9.27 9.79
N ALA A 131 6.64 9.83 9.28
CA ALA A 131 6.31 11.23 9.43
C ALA A 131 6.13 11.61 10.91
N HIS A 132 5.43 10.77 11.69
CA HIS A 132 5.25 10.96 13.13
C HIS A 132 6.59 10.95 13.89
N LEU A 133 7.45 9.98 13.63
CA LEU A 133 8.77 9.87 14.27
C LEU A 133 9.67 11.06 13.93
N ARG A 134 9.63 11.55 12.68
CA ARG A 134 10.31 12.76 12.26
C ARG A 134 9.83 13.96 13.08
N ASP A 135 8.52 14.11 13.24
CA ASP A 135 7.91 15.23 13.96
C ASP A 135 8.19 15.17 15.47
N GLU A 136 8.45 13.97 16.01
CA GLU A 136 8.99 13.77 17.36
C GLU A 136 10.50 14.06 17.49
N GLY A 137 11.17 14.42 16.39
CA GLY A 137 12.58 14.76 16.37
C GLY A 137 13.55 13.58 16.35
N LYS A 138 13.08 12.37 15.96
CA LYS A 138 13.96 11.21 15.74
C LYS A 138 14.85 11.46 14.52
N SER A 139 16.10 10.98 14.58
CA SER A 139 17.00 11.02 13.42
C SER A 139 16.56 10.09 12.30
N SER A 140 17.04 10.33 11.08
CA SER A 140 16.78 9.47 9.91
C SER A 140 17.13 8.00 10.16
N VAL A 141 18.25 7.75 10.85
CA VAL A 141 18.69 6.41 11.24
C VAL A 141 17.73 5.77 12.25
N GLN A 142 17.26 6.53 13.25
CA GLN A 142 16.27 6.02 14.21
C GLN A 142 14.93 5.72 13.51
N ILE A 143 14.48 6.60 12.62
CA ILE A 143 13.27 6.38 11.83
C ILE A 143 13.39 5.08 11.04
N ALA A 144 14.44 4.93 10.23
CA ALA A 144 14.64 3.72 9.44
C ALA A 144 14.69 2.45 10.30
N ALA A 145 15.41 2.47 11.41
CA ALA A 145 15.50 1.32 12.33
C ALA A 145 14.14 0.98 12.96
N THR A 146 13.35 1.98 13.36
CA THR A 146 12.00 1.77 13.90
C THR A 146 11.07 1.18 12.84
N LEU A 147 11.15 1.64 11.59
CA LEU A 147 10.35 1.09 10.50
C LEU A 147 10.71 -0.37 10.20
N GLU A 148 12.01 -0.72 10.25
CA GLU A 148 12.45 -2.11 10.06
C GLU A 148 11.84 -3.04 11.13
N HIS A 149 11.77 -2.60 12.39
CA HIS A 149 11.08 -3.33 13.46
C HIS A 149 9.56 -3.36 13.24
N ALA A 150 8.94 -2.21 12.90
CA ALA A 150 7.50 -2.11 12.72
C ALA A 150 6.96 -3.01 11.59
N LYS A 151 7.76 -3.27 10.56
CA LYS A 151 7.36 -4.17 9.46
C LYS A 151 7.04 -5.59 9.91
N GLU A 152 7.68 -6.08 10.97
CA GLU A 152 7.45 -7.42 11.51
C GLU A 152 6.05 -7.56 12.13
N HIS A 153 5.45 -6.43 12.53
CA HIS A 153 4.14 -6.32 13.15
C HIS A 153 3.06 -5.74 12.24
N LEU A 154 3.42 -5.47 10.99
CA LEU A 154 2.52 -4.85 10.01
C LEU A 154 1.78 -5.91 9.20
N HIS A 155 0.47 -5.83 9.22
CA HIS A 155 -0.40 -6.74 8.49
C HIS A 155 -1.32 -6.01 7.53
N LEU A 156 -1.53 -6.61 6.36
CA LEU A 156 -2.57 -6.25 5.40
C LEU A 156 -3.40 -7.51 5.12
N VAL A 157 -4.70 -7.43 5.34
CA VAL A 157 -5.65 -8.50 4.99
C VAL A 157 -6.74 -7.90 4.11
N ALA A 158 -6.96 -8.51 2.95
CA ALA A 158 -7.96 -8.03 2.00
C ALA A 158 -8.78 -9.17 1.41
N ALA A 159 -10.05 -8.89 1.15
CA ALA A 159 -10.92 -9.72 0.34
C ALA A 159 -10.89 -9.24 -1.11
N ILE A 160 -10.75 -10.16 -2.04
CA ILE A 160 -10.65 -9.91 -3.48
C ILE A 160 -11.86 -10.55 -4.17
N ASP A 161 -12.42 -9.89 -5.19
CA ASP A 161 -13.51 -10.46 -5.97
C ASP A 161 -13.02 -11.53 -6.94
N ASP A 162 -11.93 -11.24 -7.65
CA ASP A 162 -11.39 -12.12 -8.68
C ASP A 162 -9.86 -12.03 -8.75
N LEU A 163 -9.21 -13.13 -8.45
CA LEU A 163 -7.74 -13.25 -8.53
C LEU A 163 -7.18 -13.07 -9.96
N LYS A 164 -8.04 -12.98 -10.97
CA LYS A 164 -7.60 -12.79 -12.37
C LYS A 164 -6.76 -11.54 -12.55
N TYR A 165 -7.05 -10.46 -11.79
CA TYR A 165 -6.31 -9.19 -11.87
C TYR A 165 -4.89 -9.37 -11.36
N LEU A 166 -4.71 -9.93 -10.16
CA LEU A 166 -3.40 -10.29 -9.61
C LEU A 166 -2.62 -11.25 -10.51
N ARG A 167 -3.32 -12.25 -11.08
CA ARG A 167 -2.69 -13.23 -11.97
C ARG A 167 -2.24 -12.61 -13.29
N LYS A 168 -3.10 -11.84 -13.95
CA LYS A 168 -2.77 -11.16 -15.21
C LYS A 168 -1.68 -10.11 -15.03
N GLY A 169 -1.68 -9.44 -13.88
CA GLY A 169 -0.64 -8.51 -13.50
C GLY A 169 0.69 -9.16 -13.09
N GLY A 170 0.73 -10.49 -12.96
CA GLY A 170 1.95 -11.22 -12.54
C GLY A 170 2.31 -11.08 -11.05
N ARG A 171 1.42 -10.57 -10.21
CA ARG A 171 1.63 -10.36 -8.75
C ARG A 171 1.03 -11.48 -7.90
N LEU A 172 0.41 -12.48 -8.53
CA LEU A 172 -0.02 -13.70 -7.85
C LEU A 172 1.06 -14.79 -8.02
N PRO A 173 1.64 -15.32 -6.93
CA PRO A 173 2.64 -16.40 -7.03
C PRO A 173 2.10 -17.60 -7.80
N ALA A 174 2.94 -18.21 -8.65
CA ALA A 174 2.56 -19.35 -9.47
C ALA A 174 2.08 -20.56 -8.67
N ALA A 175 2.56 -20.70 -7.42
CA ALA A 175 2.15 -21.76 -6.49
C ALA A 175 0.72 -21.60 -5.97
N VAL A 176 0.11 -20.42 -6.13
CA VAL A 176 -1.30 -20.20 -5.80
C VAL A 176 -2.14 -20.81 -6.90
N ALA A 177 -2.57 -22.05 -6.69
CA ALA A 177 -3.51 -22.71 -7.59
C ALA A 177 -4.83 -21.94 -7.57
N VAL A 178 -5.09 -21.23 -8.65
CA VAL A 178 -6.41 -20.64 -8.90
C VAL A 178 -7.32 -21.80 -9.29
N ALA A 179 -7.99 -22.40 -8.31
CA ALA A 179 -9.16 -23.24 -8.59
C ALA A 179 -10.11 -22.35 -9.38
N GLY A 180 -10.37 -22.71 -10.64
CA GLY A 180 -11.18 -21.93 -11.57
C GLY A 180 -12.42 -21.38 -10.87
N GLY A 181 -12.78 -20.14 -11.20
CA GLY A 181 -13.75 -19.30 -10.49
C GLY A 181 -14.94 -20.07 -9.93
N MET A 182 -14.88 -20.41 -8.66
CA MET A 182 -16.05 -20.92 -7.96
C MET A 182 -16.99 -19.74 -7.74
N LEU A 183 -18.13 -19.77 -8.39
CA LEU A 183 -19.16 -18.74 -8.26
C LEU A 183 -19.45 -18.45 -6.78
N GLY A 184 -19.26 -17.19 -6.38
CA GLY A 184 -19.51 -16.71 -5.02
C GLY A 184 -18.42 -17.00 -3.99
N ILE A 185 -17.23 -17.46 -4.38
CA ILE A 185 -16.06 -17.55 -3.48
C ILE A 185 -15.29 -16.23 -3.53
N LYS A 186 -15.02 -15.68 -2.34
CA LYS A 186 -14.18 -14.51 -2.11
C LYS A 186 -12.83 -14.96 -1.56
N PRO A 187 -11.73 -14.86 -2.33
CA PRO A 187 -10.39 -15.08 -1.81
C PRO A 187 -10.02 -14.02 -0.78
N LEU A 188 -9.36 -14.43 0.30
CA LEU A 188 -8.67 -13.52 1.20
C LEU A 188 -7.17 -13.62 0.92
N ILE A 189 -6.53 -12.47 0.84
CA ILE A 189 -5.08 -12.33 0.65
C ILE A 189 -4.46 -11.57 1.81
N THR A 190 -3.17 -11.76 1.96
CA THR A 190 -2.29 -10.99 2.84
C THR A 190 -0.97 -10.75 2.13
N ILE A 191 -0.11 -9.93 2.69
CA ILE A 191 1.28 -9.81 2.27
C ILE A 191 2.15 -10.61 3.24
N LYS A 192 2.96 -11.50 2.71
CA LYS A 192 3.92 -12.29 3.47
C LYS A 192 5.26 -12.30 2.75
N GLU A 193 6.31 -11.92 3.47
CA GLU A 193 7.66 -11.81 2.90
C GLU A 193 7.69 -10.94 1.62
N GLY A 194 6.95 -9.83 1.64
CA GLY A 194 6.84 -8.91 0.51
C GLY A 194 5.96 -9.38 -0.66
N LYS A 195 5.35 -10.56 -0.61
CA LYS A 195 4.56 -11.17 -1.69
C LYS A 195 3.09 -11.32 -1.32
N VAL A 196 2.24 -11.29 -2.34
CA VAL A 196 0.83 -11.67 -2.15
C VAL A 196 0.74 -13.15 -1.76
N ALA A 197 0.08 -13.43 -0.65
CA ALA A 197 -0.17 -14.78 -0.16
C ALA A 197 -1.66 -15.00 0.10
N MET A 198 -2.12 -16.24 0.00
CA MET A 198 -3.48 -16.59 0.37
C MET A 198 -3.63 -16.60 1.89
N ALA A 199 -4.57 -15.81 2.41
CA ALA A 199 -4.95 -15.81 3.83
C ALA A 199 -6.18 -16.68 4.12
N GLY A 200 -6.93 -17.04 3.08
CA GLY A 200 -8.12 -17.87 3.19
C GLY A 200 -9.03 -17.74 1.98
N LYS A 201 -10.22 -18.28 2.13
CA LYS A 201 -11.33 -18.14 1.18
C LYS A 201 -12.66 -18.20 1.94
N ALA A 202 -13.65 -17.46 1.46
CA ALA A 202 -14.98 -17.42 2.06
C ALA A 202 -16.07 -17.47 0.99
N ARG A 203 -17.28 -17.84 1.37
CA ARG A 203 -18.42 -17.85 0.46
C ARG A 203 -19.27 -16.61 0.67
N GLY A 204 -19.42 -15.84 -0.41
CA GLY A 204 -20.18 -14.59 -0.41
C GLY A 204 -19.55 -13.47 0.42
N LEU A 205 -20.14 -12.29 0.33
CA LEU A 205 -19.64 -11.10 1.01
C LEU A 205 -19.72 -11.21 2.56
N PRO A 206 -20.80 -11.69 3.18
CA PRO A 206 -20.85 -11.86 4.63
C PRO A 206 -19.77 -12.82 5.16
N GLY A 207 -19.54 -13.93 4.44
CA GLY A 207 -18.48 -14.88 4.79
C GLY A 207 -17.08 -14.27 4.69
N ALA A 208 -16.86 -13.35 3.73
CA ALA A 208 -15.58 -12.66 3.57
C ALA A 208 -15.27 -11.78 4.79
N TYR A 209 -16.25 -11.05 5.31
CA TYR A 209 -16.05 -10.25 6.54
C TYR A 209 -15.74 -11.11 7.75
N VAL A 210 -16.48 -12.19 7.96
CA VAL A 210 -16.23 -13.12 9.08
C VAL A 210 -14.81 -13.69 9.00
N ALA A 211 -14.39 -14.11 7.80
CA ALA A 211 -13.04 -14.65 7.60
C ALA A 211 -11.94 -13.58 7.76
N LEU A 212 -12.21 -12.32 7.35
CA LEU A 212 -11.31 -11.20 7.54
C LEU A 212 -11.14 -10.88 9.03
N PHE A 213 -12.22 -10.78 9.79
CA PHE A 213 -12.17 -10.50 11.23
C PHE A 213 -11.43 -11.61 11.99
N LYS A 214 -11.75 -12.87 11.69
CA LYS A 214 -11.01 -14.00 12.26
C LYS A 214 -9.51 -13.92 11.95
N LYS A 215 -9.16 -13.50 10.71
CA LYS A 215 -7.75 -13.36 10.33
C LYS A 215 -7.04 -12.23 11.07
N ILE A 216 -7.72 -11.12 11.34
CA ILE A 216 -7.20 -10.03 12.17
C ILE A 216 -6.88 -10.54 13.58
N GLU A 217 -7.78 -11.33 14.19
CA GLU A 217 -7.55 -11.92 15.52
C GLU A 217 -6.37 -12.90 15.51
N GLU A 218 -6.28 -13.79 14.49
CA GLU A 218 -5.18 -14.74 14.33
C GLU A 218 -3.81 -14.04 14.17
N LEU A 219 -3.79 -12.82 13.64
CA LEU A 219 -2.58 -12.01 13.43
C LEU A 219 -2.24 -11.13 14.65
N GLY A 220 -2.87 -11.36 15.80
CA GLY A 220 -2.55 -10.65 17.05
C GLY A 220 -3.46 -9.46 17.37
N GLY A 221 -4.48 -9.22 16.56
CA GLY A 221 -5.43 -8.11 16.73
C GLY A 221 -4.84 -6.74 16.39
N VAL A 222 -5.69 -5.73 16.34
CA VAL A 222 -5.30 -4.35 15.98
C VAL A 222 -4.78 -3.61 17.21
N ASN A 223 -3.59 -3.05 17.12
CA ASN A 223 -2.98 -2.26 18.17
C ASN A 223 -3.64 -0.86 18.25
N PRO A 224 -4.30 -0.50 19.36
CA PRO A 224 -4.99 0.78 19.49
C PRO A 224 -4.06 2.00 19.57
N ARG A 225 -2.78 1.80 19.76
CA ARG A 225 -1.79 2.88 19.85
C ARG A 225 -1.41 3.47 18.50
N PHE A 226 -1.73 2.78 17.42
CA PHE A 226 -1.40 3.17 16.06
C PHE A 226 -2.66 3.27 15.19
N PRO A 227 -2.66 4.12 14.16
CA PRO A 227 -3.77 4.15 13.22
C PRO A 227 -3.88 2.83 12.47
N SER A 228 -5.10 2.48 12.08
CA SER A 228 -5.37 1.44 11.09
C SER A 228 -6.00 2.04 9.84
N LEU A 229 -5.84 1.39 8.68
CA LEU A 229 -6.40 1.86 7.41
C LEU A 229 -7.31 0.82 6.81
N ALA A 230 -8.56 1.20 6.56
CA ALA A 230 -9.52 0.43 5.80
C ALA A 230 -9.59 0.93 4.36
N GLY A 231 -9.44 0.03 3.39
CA GLY A 231 -9.43 0.38 1.97
C GLY A 231 -10.49 -0.34 1.16
N TYR A 232 -10.93 0.32 0.09
CA TYR A 232 -11.90 -0.22 -0.86
C TYR A 232 -11.55 0.23 -2.27
N THR A 233 -12.00 -0.51 -3.28
CA THR A 233 -11.81 -0.11 -4.69
C THR A 233 -13.01 0.62 -5.27
N ILE A 234 -14.21 0.11 -5.11
CA ILE A 234 -15.41 0.64 -5.77
C ILE A 234 -16.30 1.47 -4.84
N SER A 235 -16.66 0.94 -3.69
CA SER A 235 -17.64 1.58 -2.82
C SER A 235 -17.15 1.71 -1.37
N PRO A 236 -17.24 2.91 -0.76
CA PRO A 236 -16.89 3.07 0.66
C PRO A 236 -17.78 2.23 1.59
N ARG A 237 -18.94 1.76 1.13
CA ARG A 237 -19.80 0.85 1.89
C ARG A 237 -19.14 -0.50 2.17
N GLU A 238 -18.16 -0.88 1.35
CA GLU A 238 -17.41 -2.14 1.54
C GLU A 238 -16.60 -2.15 2.84
N VAL A 239 -16.23 -1.00 3.38
CA VAL A 239 -15.47 -0.90 4.64
C VAL A 239 -16.36 -0.64 5.87
N ASN A 240 -17.64 -0.34 5.73
CA ASN A 240 -18.53 -0.10 6.86
C ASN A 240 -18.53 -1.27 7.88
N PRO A 241 -18.60 -2.56 7.46
CA PRO A 241 -18.52 -3.67 8.40
C PRO A 241 -17.21 -3.76 9.16
N ILE A 242 -16.09 -3.30 8.53
CA ILE A 242 -14.78 -3.22 9.19
C ILE A 242 -14.80 -2.13 10.27
N GLN A 243 -15.34 -0.95 9.95
CA GLN A 243 -15.51 0.15 10.91
C GLN A 243 -16.37 -0.29 12.10
N THR A 244 -17.55 -0.88 11.83
CA THR A 244 -18.44 -1.43 12.87
C THR A 244 -17.71 -2.46 13.74
N TYR A 245 -16.97 -3.39 13.14
CA TYR A 245 -16.22 -4.40 13.88
C TYR A 245 -15.17 -3.77 14.81
N LEU A 246 -14.37 -2.84 14.30
CA LEU A 246 -13.33 -2.20 15.10
C LEU A 246 -13.91 -1.32 16.22
N VAL A 247 -14.86 -0.46 15.88
CA VAL A 247 -15.41 0.54 16.82
C VAL A 247 -16.42 -0.08 17.77
N ASP A 248 -17.49 -0.72 17.25
CA ASP A 248 -18.62 -1.13 18.06
C ASP A 248 -18.38 -2.47 18.78
N ASN A 249 -17.62 -3.40 18.15
CA ASN A 249 -17.37 -4.70 18.73
C ASN A 249 -16.08 -4.75 19.56
N LEU A 250 -15.01 -4.06 19.14
CA LEU A 250 -13.72 -4.10 19.81
C LEU A 250 -13.41 -2.84 20.65
N GLY A 251 -14.19 -1.75 20.50
CA GLY A 251 -13.93 -0.48 21.18
C GLY A 251 -12.64 0.21 20.74
N LEU A 252 -12.18 -0.06 19.52
CA LEU A 252 -10.95 0.48 18.95
C LEU A 252 -11.22 1.83 18.27
N PRO A 253 -10.18 2.65 18.02
CA PRO A 253 -10.29 3.85 17.20
C PRO A 253 -10.83 3.54 15.81
N GLU A 254 -11.57 4.49 15.24
CA GLU A 254 -12.07 4.39 13.86
C GLU A 254 -10.89 4.35 12.87
N PRO A 255 -10.89 3.40 11.90
CA PRO A 255 -9.85 3.33 10.89
C PRO A 255 -9.95 4.50 9.92
N LEU A 256 -8.80 4.96 9.43
CA LEU A 256 -8.76 5.86 8.29
C LEU A 256 -9.26 5.13 7.05
N VAL A 257 -10.20 5.74 6.31
CA VAL A 257 -10.78 5.11 5.11
C VAL A 257 -10.11 5.65 3.85
N ARG A 258 -9.76 4.75 2.92
CA ARG A 258 -9.11 5.09 1.65
C ARG A 258 -9.75 4.37 0.46
N GLN A 259 -9.96 5.10 -0.61
CA GLN A 259 -10.15 4.48 -1.91
C GLN A 259 -8.77 4.11 -2.47
N ILE A 260 -8.63 2.88 -2.91
CA ILE A 260 -7.38 2.33 -3.43
C ILE A 260 -7.06 2.97 -4.78
N GLY A 261 -5.82 3.41 -4.98
CA GLY A 261 -5.33 4.09 -6.18
C GLY A 261 -5.30 3.22 -7.43
N CYS A 262 -4.94 3.86 -8.56
CA CYS A 262 -5.04 3.22 -9.88
C CYS A 262 -4.05 2.06 -10.04
N VAL A 263 -2.82 2.23 -9.55
CA VAL A 263 -1.76 1.19 -9.66
C VAL A 263 -2.18 -0.07 -8.91
N ILE A 264 -2.54 0.07 -7.65
CA ILE A 264 -2.95 -1.07 -6.82
C ILE A 264 -4.27 -1.65 -7.33
N GLY A 265 -5.22 -0.79 -7.70
CA GLY A 265 -6.51 -1.18 -8.27
C GLY A 265 -6.40 -2.00 -9.54
N THR A 266 -5.41 -1.74 -10.39
CA THR A 266 -5.10 -2.55 -11.58
C THR A 266 -4.89 -4.02 -11.23
N HIS A 267 -4.23 -4.29 -10.09
CA HIS A 267 -3.90 -5.64 -9.64
C HIS A 267 -4.93 -6.24 -8.68
N ALA A 268 -5.53 -5.44 -7.80
CA ALA A 268 -6.57 -5.89 -6.88
C ALA A 268 -7.91 -6.13 -7.57
N GLY A 269 -8.21 -5.34 -8.60
CA GLY A 269 -9.48 -5.35 -9.32
C GLY A 269 -10.63 -4.70 -8.55
N PRO A 270 -11.79 -4.55 -9.19
CA PRO A 270 -12.98 -4.00 -8.56
C PRO A 270 -13.53 -4.93 -7.46
N GLY A 271 -14.16 -4.35 -6.44
CA GLY A 271 -14.78 -5.08 -5.32
C GLY A 271 -13.79 -5.63 -4.29
N ALA A 272 -12.54 -5.16 -4.33
CA ALA A 272 -11.57 -5.45 -3.28
C ALA A 272 -11.74 -4.50 -2.09
N PHE A 273 -11.62 -5.04 -0.87
CA PHE A 273 -11.61 -4.26 0.37
C PHE A 273 -10.75 -4.96 1.42
N GLY A 274 -10.24 -4.19 2.39
CA GLY A 274 -9.37 -4.76 3.41
C GLY A 274 -8.99 -3.79 4.51
N LEU A 275 -8.12 -4.28 5.39
CA LEU A 275 -7.57 -3.53 6.52
C LEU A 275 -6.06 -3.74 6.59
N ALA A 276 -5.33 -2.64 6.80
CA ALA A 276 -3.95 -2.68 7.25
C ALA A 276 -3.87 -2.17 8.70
N PHE A 277 -3.02 -2.81 9.50
CA PHE A 277 -2.87 -2.52 10.91
C PHE A 277 -1.53 -3.04 11.44
N PHE A 278 -1.08 -2.45 12.55
CA PHE A 278 -0.05 -3.05 13.38
C PHE A 278 -0.70 -3.95 14.43
N ASP A 279 -0.11 -5.12 14.69
CA ASP A 279 -0.58 -6.02 15.74
C ASP A 279 -0.20 -5.54 17.16
N ASN A 280 -0.77 -6.16 18.18
CA ASN A 280 -0.56 -5.81 19.57
C ASN A 280 0.87 -6.10 20.09
N GLY A 281 1.70 -6.77 19.30
CA GLY A 281 3.10 -7.02 19.62
C GLY A 281 4.01 -5.83 19.36
N LEU A 282 3.58 -4.86 18.53
CA LEU A 282 4.40 -3.69 18.25
C LEU A 282 4.52 -2.78 19.47
N VAL A 283 5.76 -2.55 19.89
CA VAL A 283 6.13 -1.57 20.91
C VAL A 283 7.17 -0.63 20.33
N ILE A 284 6.89 0.67 20.37
CA ILE A 284 7.81 1.76 19.99
C ILE A 284 7.95 2.67 21.20
N ASP A 285 9.20 2.92 21.60
CA ASP A 285 9.59 3.77 22.75
C ASP A 285 9.77 5.25 22.33
#